data_50819b5a6af1ba753919341a6cddb891
#
_entry.id   50819b5a6af1ba753919341a6cddb891
#
_cell.length_a   1.000
_cell.length_b   1.000
_cell.length_c   1.000
_cell.angle_alpha   90.00
_cell.angle_beta   90.00
_cell.angle_gamma   90.00
#
_symmetry.space_group_name_H-M   'P 1'
#
loop_
_entity.id
_entity.type
_entity.pdbx_description
1 polymer ?
#
loop_
_entity_poly.entity_id
_entity_poly.type
_entity_poly.pdbx_seq_one_letter_code
_entity_poly.pdbx_strand_id
1 'polypeptide(L)'
;MAETGAQNGASFEEIQYWLISHLAELMRISPEEVHVQEPFTNFGLNSIDAVSLSGDLEDYLNRTLPATLLWDFPTIEKLSRHLSAEN
;
A
#
# COMPACT_ATOMS: atom_id res chain seq x y z
N MET A 1 4.34 16.66 -19.13
CA MET A 1 4.38 16.38 -18.64
C MET A 1 4.74 15.84 -17.90
N ALA A 2 4.74 16.19 -17.72
CA ALA A 2 5.08 15.87 -16.97
C ALA A 2 5.22 15.14 -16.45
N GLU A 3 5.15 14.94 -16.24
CA GLU A 3 5.25 14.28 -15.61
C GLU A 3 5.99 13.57 -15.41
N THR A 4 6.16 13.65 -15.72
CA THR A 4 6.94 13.05 -15.51
C THR A 4 7.67 12.96 -14.44
N GLY A 5 7.99 13.88 -14.02
CA GLY A 5 8.75 13.88 -12.86
C GLY A 5 8.21 13.04 -11.79
N ALA A 6 7.04 12.88 -11.86
CA ALA A 6 6.33 12.11 -10.86
C ALA A 6 6.90 10.72 -10.66
N GLN A 7 7.63 10.23 -11.63
CA GLN A 7 8.13 8.88 -11.50
C GLN A 7 9.12 8.70 -10.39
N ASN A 8 9.59 9.76 -9.79
CA ASN A 8 10.49 9.59 -8.67
C ASN A 8 9.83 9.03 -7.46
N GLY A 9 8.54 9.08 -7.43
CA GLY A 9 7.82 8.54 -6.30
C GLY A 9 6.38 8.91 -6.40
N ALA A 10 5.56 8.03 -5.93
CA ALA A 10 4.14 8.27 -5.93
C ALA A 10 3.77 9.17 -4.77
N SER A 11 2.75 9.99 -4.96
CA SER A 11 2.25 10.84 -3.90
C SER A 11 1.54 10.01 -2.84
N PHE A 12 1.29 10.62 -1.69
CA PHE A 12 0.54 9.98 -0.64
C PHE A 12 -0.80 9.46 -1.16
N GLU A 13 -1.50 10.29 -1.92
CA GLU A 13 -2.82 9.92 -2.42
C GLU A 13 -2.75 8.79 -3.43
N GLU A 14 -1.73 8.80 -4.27
CA GLU A 14 -1.57 7.73 -5.25
C GLU A 14 -1.29 6.39 -4.59
N ILE A 15 -0.42 6.39 -3.60
CA ILE A 15 -0.10 5.17 -2.87
C ILE A 15 -1.31 4.68 -2.11
N GLN A 16 -2.03 5.60 -1.47
CA GLN A 16 -3.21 5.25 -0.73
C GLN A 16 -4.28 4.63 -1.63
N TYR A 17 -4.50 5.23 -2.78
CA TYR A 17 -5.47 4.70 -3.73
C TYR A 17 -5.07 3.32 -4.24
N TRP A 18 -3.79 3.16 -4.55
CA TRP A 18 -3.28 1.87 -5.00
C TRP A 18 -3.51 0.80 -3.94
N LEU A 19 -3.20 1.12 -2.69
CA LEU A 19 -3.37 0.18 -1.60
C LEU A 19 -4.84 -0.17 -1.38
N ILE A 20 -5.71 0.82 -1.45
CA ILE A 20 -7.14 0.57 -1.30
C ILE A 20 -7.62 -0.38 -2.39
N SER A 21 -7.28 -0.08 -3.63
CA SER A 21 -7.73 -0.88 -4.76
C SER A 21 -7.18 -2.30 -4.69
N HIS A 22 -5.89 -2.41 -4.38
CA HIS A 22 -5.23 -3.70 -4.35
C HIS A 22 -5.74 -4.56 -3.21
N LEU A 23 -5.91 -3.96 -2.04
CA LEU A 23 -6.40 -4.69 -0.88
C LEU A 23 -7.85 -5.14 -1.11
N ALA A 24 -8.66 -4.27 -1.70
CA ALA A 24 -10.05 -4.63 -1.98
C ALA A 24 -10.10 -5.81 -2.92
N GLU A 25 -9.26 -5.81 -3.93
CA GLU A 25 -9.22 -6.90 -4.89
C GLU A 25 -8.74 -8.19 -4.23
N LEU A 26 -7.71 -8.09 -3.41
CA LEU A 26 -7.14 -9.23 -2.73
C LEU A 26 -8.13 -9.86 -1.75
N MET A 27 -8.86 -9.04 -1.03
CA MET A 27 -9.81 -9.50 -0.03
C MET A 27 -11.20 -9.73 -0.60
N ARG A 28 -11.40 -9.36 -1.86
CA ARG A 28 -12.68 -9.53 -2.55
C ARG A 28 -13.79 -8.73 -1.89
N ILE A 29 -13.48 -7.51 -1.54
CA ILE A 29 -14.45 -6.58 -0.98
C ILE A 29 -14.47 -5.34 -1.84
N SER A 30 -15.48 -4.52 -1.63
CA SER A 30 -15.60 -3.26 -2.36
C SER A 30 -14.56 -2.27 -1.85
N PRO A 31 -13.95 -1.46 -2.73
CA PRO A 31 -13.00 -0.44 -2.26
C PRO A 31 -13.59 0.49 -1.22
N GLU A 32 -14.90 0.69 -1.27
CA GLU A 32 -15.58 1.56 -0.32
C GLU A 32 -15.58 0.98 1.09
N GLU A 33 -15.34 -0.32 1.21
CA GLU A 33 -15.29 -0.98 2.50
C GLU A 33 -13.90 -0.95 3.12
N VAL A 34 -12.93 -0.43 2.39
CA VAL A 34 -11.56 -0.35 2.88
C VAL A 34 -11.34 0.96 3.59
N HIS A 35 -11.20 0.90 4.90
CA HIS A 35 -10.95 2.08 5.72
C HIS A 35 -9.46 2.23 5.95
N VAL A 36 -8.92 3.40 5.59
CA VAL A 36 -7.48 3.61 5.60
C VAL A 36 -6.87 3.62 6.99
N GLN A 37 -7.69 3.79 8.01
CA GLN A 37 -7.20 3.81 9.38
C GLN A 37 -7.37 2.46 10.08
N GLU A 38 -7.91 1.49 9.37
CA GLU A 38 -8.11 0.17 9.94
C GLU A 38 -6.86 -0.68 9.76
N PRO A 39 -6.42 -1.39 10.81
CA PRO A 39 -5.24 -2.25 10.66
C PRO A 39 -5.44 -3.30 9.58
N PHE A 40 -4.37 -3.61 8.87
CA PHE A 40 -4.42 -4.62 7.81
C PHE A 40 -4.94 -5.95 8.33
N THR A 41 -4.60 -6.30 9.58
CA THR A 41 -5.03 -7.56 10.15
C THR A 41 -6.53 -7.66 10.30
N ASN A 42 -7.21 -6.52 10.41
CA ASN A 42 -8.67 -6.54 10.56
C ASN A 42 -9.38 -6.93 9.28
N PHE A 43 -8.66 -6.92 8.15
CA PHE A 43 -9.24 -7.34 6.88
C PHE A 43 -9.08 -8.84 6.65
N GLY A 44 -8.48 -9.55 7.60
CA GLY A 44 -8.24 -10.96 7.43
C GLY A 44 -6.96 -11.28 6.68
N LEU A 45 -6.08 -10.31 6.56
CA LEU A 45 -4.83 -10.47 5.84
C LEU A 45 -3.91 -11.40 6.63
N ASN A 46 -3.50 -12.50 6.01
CA ASN A 46 -2.54 -13.40 6.64
C ASN A 46 -1.13 -13.06 6.16
N SER A 47 -0.14 -13.80 6.67
CA SER A 47 1.25 -13.46 6.34
C SER A 47 1.57 -13.67 4.86
N ILE A 48 0.93 -14.64 4.22
CA ILE A 48 1.14 -14.86 2.79
C ILE A 48 0.59 -13.68 2.00
N ASP A 49 -0.61 -13.23 2.38
CA ASP A 49 -1.23 -12.08 1.74
C ASP A 49 -0.37 -10.82 1.94
N ALA A 50 0.18 -10.68 3.13
CA ALA A 50 1.01 -9.52 3.44
C ALA A 50 2.29 -9.50 2.59
N VAL A 51 2.93 -10.67 2.44
CA VAL A 51 4.11 -10.76 1.61
C VAL A 51 3.78 -10.47 0.15
N SER A 52 2.64 -11.00 -0.32
CA SER A 52 2.20 -10.77 -1.69
C SER A 52 1.94 -9.28 -1.93
N LEU A 53 1.26 -8.64 -0.99
CA LEU A 53 0.96 -7.22 -1.12
C LEU A 53 2.24 -6.40 -1.12
N SER A 54 3.18 -6.75 -0.25
CA SER A 54 4.48 -6.06 -0.20
C SER A 54 5.24 -6.20 -1.51
N GLY A 55 5.22 -7.40 -2.09
CA GLY A 55 5.91 -7.64 -3.34
C GLY A 55 5.30 -6.83 -4.48
N ASP A 56 3.97 -6.78 -4.53
CA ASP A 56 3.29 -5.99 -5.55
C ASP A 56 3.59 -4.51 -5.38
N LEU A 57 3.67 -4.07 -4.13
CA LEU A 57 3.98 -2.66 -3.84
C LEU A 57 5.40 -2.32 -4.27
N GLU A 58 6.34 -3.24 -4.09
CA GLU A 58 7.70 -3.04 -4.56
C GLU A 58 7.73 -2.80 -6.08
N ASP A 59 6.96 -3.60 -6.80
CA ASP A 59 6.88 -3.45 -8.25
C ASP A 59 6.26 -2.11 -8.61
N TYR A 60 5.21 -1.72 -7.90
CA TYR A 60 4.53 -0.47 -8.19
C TYR A 60 5.43 0.73 -7.95
N LEU A 61 6.19 0.70 -6.86
CA LEU A 61 7.06 1.81 -6.48
C LEU A 61 8.46 1.69 -7.08
N ASN A 62 8.75 0.52 -7.67
CA ASN A 62 10.05 0.25 -8.28
C ASN A 62 11.17 0.43 -7.27
N ARG A 63 10.99 -0.14 -6.09
CA ARG A 63 12.00 -0.08 -5.04
C ARG A 63 11.83 -1.28 -4.11
N THR A 64 12.91 -1.63 -3.42
CA THR A 64 12.90 -2.73 -2.49
C THR A 64 12.29 -2.28 -1.16
N LEU A 65 11.41 -3.10 -0.61
CA LEU A 65 10.75 -2.81 0.66
C LEU A 65 10.95 -4.00 1.60
N PRO A 66 11.03 -3.74 2.91
CA PRO A 66 11.21 -4.83 3.86
C PRO A 66 9.95 -5.70 3.96
N ALA A 67 10.15 -6.99 4.21
CA ALA A 67 9.04 -7.91 4.32
C ALA A 67 8.14 -7.61 5.51
N THR A 68 8.65 -6.87 6.49
CA THR A 68 7.90 -6.52 7.69
C THR A 68 7.14 -5.21 7.55
N LEU A 69 7.11 -4.66 6.35
CA LEU A 69 6.57 -3.33 6.12
C LEU A 69 5.16 -3.15 6.66
N LEU A 70 4.29 -4.13 6.41
CA LEU A 70 2.90 -4.02 6.83
C LEU A 70 2.74 -4.15 8.33
N TRP A 71 3.71 -4.75 9.00
CA TRP A 71 3.69 -4.84 10.46
C TRP A 71 4.20 -3.56 11.11
N ASP A 72 5.17 -2.91 10.47
CA ASP A 72 5.72 -1.67 10.96
C ASP A 72 4.74 -0.51 10.75
N PHE A 73 3.98 -0.57 9.68
CA PHE A 73 3.00 0.47 9.33
C PHE A 73 1.67 -0.22 9.10
N PRO A 74 0.93 -0.49 10.16
CA PRO A 74 -0.20 -1.44 10.10
C PRO A 74 -1.48 -0.93 9.48
N THR A 75 -1.53 0.31 9.02
CA THR A 75 -2.71 0.83 8.33
C THR A 75 -2.31 1.42 6.99
N ILE A 76 -3.28 1.50 6.08
CA ILE A 76 -3.03 2.09 4.77
C ILE A 76 -2.54 3.53 4.92
N GLU A 77 -3.15 4.28 5.83
CA GLU A 77 -2.77 5.67 6.03
C GLU A 77 -1.32 5.80 6.47
N LYS A 78 -0.93 5.01 7.47
CA LYS A 78 0.44 5.09 7.99
C LYS A 78 1.44 4.63 6.94
N LEU A 79 1.12 3.57 6.24
CA LEU A 79 2.01 3.05 5.21
C LEU A 79 2.17 4.02 4.06
N SER A 80 1.07 4.59 3.60
CA SER A 80 1.11 5.55 2.52
C SER A 80 1.93 6.78 2.90
N ARG A 81 1.76 7.23 4.13
CA ARG A 81 2.49 8.40 4.61
C ARG A 81 3.98 8.13 4.69
N HIS A 82 4.33 6.95 5.17
CA HIS A 82 5.73 6.56 5.26
C HIS A 82 6.38 6.49 3.89
N LEU A 83 5.72 5.83 2.96
CA LEU A 83 6.29 5.62 1.63
C LEU A 83 6.39 6.91 0.84
N SER A 84 5.41 7.78 0.98
CA SER A 84 5.48 9.06 0.27
C SER A 84 6.53 9.98 0.87
N ALA A 85 6.73 9.91 2.17
CA ALA A 85 7.72 10.74 2.83
C ALA A 85 9.15 10.37 2.43
N GLU A 86 9.34 9.12 2.02
CA GLU A 86 10.67 8.66 1.64
C GLU A 86 11.02 8.99 0.20
N ASN A 87 10.05 9.47 -0.54
CA ASN A 87 10.31 9.86 -1.91
C ASN A 87 10.90 11.27 -1.97
#